data_c84b9cc7e75f4e8c10b66c9260426d4e
#
_entry.id   c84b9cc7e75f4e8c10b66c9260426d4e
#
_cell.length_a   1.000
_cell.length_b   1.000
_cell.length_c   1.000
_cell.angle_alpha   90.00
_cell.angle_beta   90.00
_cell.angle_gamma   90.00
#
_symmetry.space_group_name_H-M   'P 1'
#
loop_
_entity.id
_entity.type
_entity.pdbx_description
1 polymer ?
#
loop_
_entity_poly.entity_id
_entity_poly.type
_entity_poly.pdbx_seq_one_letter_code
_entity_poly.pdbx_strand_id
1 'polypeptide(L)'
;AWENVRLREALMFAKRSERKEVIPAEVVGRNSSLLEGTIVINAGIDRGVEPDFPVITANGLIGHVIQVDMTSSVVGLLMRSKVSAIVQDSRAQGIVSWVNGERFRLRFVDTNSRVKEGDRVISSGLGGRYPKGIPIGVVTNVLQEKRDPVFQSIYLKSLVNFVDLEEVFVLSSRAND
;
A
#
# COMPACT_ATOMS: atom_id res chain seq x y z
N ALA A 1 21.49 -1.52 -11.02
CA ALA A 1 21.15 -0.83 -9.80
C ALA A 1 19.80 -1.29 -9.26
N TRP A 2 19.67 -1.36 -7.98
CA TRP A 2 18.48 -1.85 -7.27
C TRP A 2 17.22 -1.08 -7.62
N GLU A 3 17.33 0.23 -7.80
CA GLU A 3 16.22 1.12 -8.12
C GLU A 3 15.60 0.76 -9.48
N ASN A 4 16.42 0.48 -10.49
CA ASN A 4 15.93 0.06 -11.81
C ASN A 4 15.22 -1.30 -11.77
N VAL A 5 15.72 -2.24 -10.98
CA VAL A 5 15.08 -3.54 -10.80
C VAL A 5 13.72 -3.38 -10.12
N ARG A 6 13.64 -2.57 -9.07
CA ARG A 6 12.39 -2.30 -8.36
C ARG A 6 11.37 -1.59 -9.25
N LEU A 7 11.81 -0.61 -10.03
CA LEU A 7 10.95 0.08 -10.99
C LEU A 7 10.43 -0.87 -12.06
N ARG A 8 11.27 -1.76 -12.56
CA ARG A 8 10.87 -2.77 -13.53
C ARG A 8 9.87 -3.75 -12.95
N GLU A 9 10.07 -4.18 -11.71
CA GLU A 9 9.13 -5.08 -11.02
C GLU A 9 7.77 -4.40 -10.83
N ALA A 10 7.73 -3.15 -10.40
CA ALA A 10 6.51 -2.38 -10.26
C ALA A 10 5.80 -2.19 -11.61
N LEU A 11 6.55 -1.88 -12.67
CA LEU A 11 6.02 -1.74 -14.03
C LEU A 11 5.52 -3.07 -14.59
N MET A 12 6.24 -4.17 -14.34
CA MET A 12 5.79 -5.50 -14.74
C MET A 12 4.54 -5.93 -14.01
N PHE A 13 4.42 -5.58 -12.74
CA PHE A 13 3.20 -5.81 -11.97
C PHE A 13 2.03 -5.05 -12.59
N ALA A 14 2.21 -3.79 -12.92
CA ALA A 14 1.20 -2.96 -13.56
C ALA A 14 0.81 -3.49 -14.96
N LYS A 15 1.75 -4.04 -15.71
CA LYS A 15 1.48 -4.66 -17.03
C LYS A 15 0.76 -5.99 -16.95
N ARG A 16 0.97 -6.77 -15.90
CA ARG A 16 0.30 -8.07 -15.70
C ARG A 16 -1.18 -7.93 -15.39
N SER A 17 -1.57 -6.83 -14.83
CA SER A 17 -2.97 -6.55 -14.60
C SER A 17 -3.52 -5.86 -15.86
N GLU A 18 -4.18 -6.64 -16.67
CA GLU A 18 -4.69 -6.24 -18.00
C GLU A 18 -5.29 -4.83 -18.03
N ARG A 19 -4.85 -4.02 -19.00
CA ARG A 19 -5.37 -2.69 -19.34
C ARG A 19 -5.14 -1.60 -18.30
N LYS A 20 -4.16 -1.76 -17.42
CA LYS A 20 -3.84 -0.74 -16.43
C LYS A 20 -2.72 0.14 -16.95
N GLU A 21 -3.03 1.40 -17.15
CA GLU A 21 -2.01 2.39 -17.43
C GLU A 21 -1.37 2.81 -16.11
N VAL A 22 -0.09 3.08 -16.17
CA VAL A 22 0.67 3.63 -15.06
C VAL A 22 0.92 5.10 -15.35
N ILE A 23 0.46 5.96 -14.46
CA ILE A 23 0.64 7.40 -14.59
C ILE A 23 1.75 7.83 -13.64
N PRO A 24 2.96 8.13 -14.15
CA PRO A 24 4.03 8.62 -13.29
C PRO A 24 3.72 10.04 -12.81
N ALA A 25 4.08 10.33 -11.57
CA ALA A 25 3.89 11.64 -10.98
C ALA A 25 4.99 11.94 -9.95
N GLU A 26 5.14 13.21 -9.63
CA GLU A 26 6.06 13.66 -8.60
C GLU A 26 5.28 14.26 -7.43
N VAL A 27 5.81 14.07 -6.23
CA VAL A 27 5.27 14.70 -5.03
C VAL A 27 5.67 16.16 -5.03
N VAL A 28 4.68 17.05 -5.06
CA VAL A 28 4.89 18.51 -5.10
C VAL A 28 4.42 19.21 -3.82
N GLY A 29 3.76 18.49 -2.92
CA GLY A 29 3.33 19.03 -1.65
C GLY A 29 3.19 17.94 -0.61
N ARG A 30 3.45 18.30 0.64
CA ARG A 30 3.32 17.38 1.78
C ARG A 30 2.62 18.11 2.91
N ASN A 31 1.82 17.37 3.64
CA ASN A 31 1.33 17.86 4.90
C ASN A 31 2.43 17.64 5.96
N SER A 32 2.74 18.67 6.72
CA SER A 32 3.78 18.63 7.75
C SER A 32 3.44 17.71 8.92
N SER A 33 2.17 17.33 9.05
CA SER A 33 1.71 16.39 10.06
C SER A 33 1.50 15.01 9.43
N LEU A 34 2.26 14.01 9.87
CA LEU A 34 2.03 12.61 9.49
C LEU A 34 0.64 12.11 9.87
N LEU A 35 0.01 12.76 10.85
CA LEU A 35 -1.36 12.44 11.27
C LEU A 35 -2.39 12.75 10.19
N GLU A 36 -2.11 13.71 9.31
CA GLU A 36 -3.00 14.01 8.19
C GLU A 36 -2.77 13.08 7.00
N GLY A 37 -1.59 12.46 6.92
CA GLY A 37 -1.31 11.38 5.98
C GLY A 37 -1.70 11.65 4.54
N THR A 38 -1.40 12.86 4.04
CA THR A 38 -1.68 13.22 2.65
C THR A 38 -0.46 13.81 1.95
N ILE A 39 -0.39 13.57 0.64
CA ILE A 39 0.58 14.22 -0.24
C ILE A 39 -0.16 14.77 -1.45
N VAL A 40 0.44 15.76 -2.10
CA VAL A 40 -0.05 16.30 -3.37
C VAL A 40 0.92 15.89 -4.47
N ILE A 41 0.37 15.39 -5.57
CA ILE A 41 1.14 14.96 -6.74
C ILE A 41 0.78 15.81 -7.96
N ASN A 42 1.71 15.92 -8.91
CA ASN A 42 1.58 16.78 -10.09
C ASN A 42 0.88 16.09 -11.27
N ALA A 43 -0.09 15.27 -11.00
CA ALA A 43 -0.93 14.64 -12.01
C ALA A 43 -2.39 14.75 -11.58
N GLY A 44 -3.25 15.16 -12.50
CA GLY A 44 -4.66 15.33 -12.24
C GLY A 44 -5.53 14.84 -13.40
N ILE A 45 -6.67 15.48 -13.60
CA ILE A 45 -7.60 15.14 -14.69
C ILE A 45 -6.89 15.19 -16.06
N ASP A 46 -5.97 16.13 -16.23
CA ASP A 46 -5.19 16.32 -17.46
C ASP A 46 -4.42 15.05 -17.88
N ARG A 47 -4.10 14.16 -16.94
CA ARG A 47 -3.35 12.94 -17.18
C ARG A 47 -4.16 11.68 -16.93
N GLY A 48 -5.48 11.82 -16.75
CA GLY A 48 -6.38 10.69 -16.57
C GLY A 48 -6.51 10.17 -15.15
N VAL A 49 -6.09 10.96 -14.15
CA VAL A 49 -6.22 10.56 -12.74
C VAL A 49 -7.67 10.69 -12.31
N GLU A 50 -8.15 9.68 -11.61
CA GLU A 50 -9.50 9.65 -11.03
C GLU A 50 -9.42 9.30 -9.54
N PRO A 51 -10.44 9.69 -8.75
CA PRO A 51 -10.51 9.27 -7.36
C PRO A 51 -10.49 7.75 -7.20
N ASP A 52 -9.96 7.30 -6.10
CA ASP A 52 -9.79 5.89 -5.70
C ASP A 52 -8.72 5.11 -6.48
N PHE A 53 -8.06 5.70 -7.45
CA PHE A 53 -6.93 5.05 -8.11
C PHE A 53 -5.83 4.76 -7.09
N PRO A 54 -5.31 3.52 -7.05
CA PRO A 54 -4.18 3.18 -6.19
C PRO A 54 -2.92 3.94 -6.58
N VAL A 55 -2.09 4.25 -5.59
CA VAL A 55 -0.80 4.90 -5.81
C VAL A 55 0.29 4.05 -5.17
N ILE A 56 1.33 3.76 -5.95
CA ILE A 56 2.46 2.93 -5.54
C ILE A 56 3.77 3.66 -5.75
N THR A 57 4.81 3.15 -5.13
CA THR A 57 6.20 3.45 -5.48
C THR A 57 6.88 2.18 -5.96
N ALA A 58 8.15 2.29 -6.33
CA ALA A 58 8.97 1.11 -6.64
C ALA A 58 9.05 0.12 -5.46
N ASN A 59 8.82 0.57 -4.24
CA ASN A 59 8.95 -0.25 -3.03
C ASN A 59 7.63 -0.88 -2.56
N GLY A 60 6.50 -0.30 -2.95
CA GLY A 60 5.22 -0.85 -2.56
C GLY A 60 4.07 0.16 -2.55
N LEU A 61 3.00 -0.24 -1.89
CA LEU A 61 1.77 0.54 -1.81
C LEU A 61 1.92 1.74 -0.89
N ILE A 62 1.49 2.92 -1.35
CA ILE A 62 1.49 4.12 -0.52
C ILE A 62 0.10 4.63 -0.16
N GLY A 63 -0.90 4.36 -0.99
CA GLY A 63 -2.26 4.83 -0.73
C GLY A 63 -3.12 4.88 -1.97
N HIS A 64 -4.09 5.79 -1.97
CA HIS A 64 -4.99 5.99 -3.11
C HIS A 64 -5.36 7.46 -3.25
N VAL A 65 -5.77 7.83 -4.45
CA VAL A 65 -6.19 9.20 -4.77
C VAL A 65 -7.53 9.50 -4.05
N ILE A 66 -7.57 10.60 -3.31
CA ILE A 66 -8.78 11.02 -2.59
C ILE A 66 -9.44 12.25 -3.20
N GLN A 67 -8.69 13.09 -3.89
CA GLN A 67 -9.20 14.30 -4.52
C GLN A 67 -8.41 14.58 -5.79
N VAL A 68 -9.08 15.00 -6.86
CA VAL A 68 -8.45 15.29 -8.15
C VAL A 68 -8.80 16.70 -8.59
N ASP A 69 -7.77 17.47 -8.95
CA ASP A 69 -7.90 18.75 -9.61
C ASP A 69 -7.41 18.65 -11.06
N MET A 70 -7.42 19.73 -11.79
CA MET A 70 -7.06 19.72 -13.22
C MET A 70 -5.64 19.18 -13.46
N THR A 71 -4.65 19.67 -12.70
CA THR A 71 -3.23 19.36 -12.90
C THR A 71 -2.56 18.71 -11.70
N SER A 72 -3.30 18.47 -10.61
CA SER A 72 -2.77 17.90 -9.38
C SER A 72 -3.80 16.99 -8.72
N SER A 73 -3.35 16.19 -7.78
CA SER A 73 -4.22 15.31 -7.01
C SER A 73 -3.73 15.17 -5.58
N VAL A 74 -4.64 14.92 -4.68
CA VAL A 74 -4.32 14.61 -3.29
C VAL A 74 -4.39 13.10 -3.10
N VAL A 75 -3.32 12.53 -2.55
CA VAL A 75 -3.23 11.10 -2.25
C VAL A 75 -3.36 10.90 -0.75
N GLY A 76 -4.30 10.06 -0.35
CA GLY A 76 -4.41 9.60 1.03
C GLY A 76 -3.46 8.43 1.25
N LEU A 77 -2.51 8.58 2.17
CA LEU A 77 -1.54 7.56 2.50
C LEU A 77 -2.15 6.44 3.35
N LEU A 78 -1.44 5.33 3.47
CA LEU A 78 -1.92 4.14 4.19
C LEU A 78 -2.26 4.39 5.67
N MET A 79 -1.69 5.43 6.29
CA MET A 79 -2.05 5.81 7.66
C MET A 79 -3.52 6.14 7.82
N ARG A 80 -4.19 6.55 6.75
CA ARG A 80 -5.58 7.01 6.77
C ARG A 80 -6.60 5.91 6.52
N SER A 81 -6.16 4.74 6.07
CA SER A 81 -7.08 3.69 5.64
C SER A 81 -6.62 2.32 6.11
N LYS A 82 -7.54 1.38 6.00
CA LYS A 82 -7.26 -0.03 6.28
C LYS A 82 -7.14 -0.77 4.95
N VAL A 83 -6.24 -1.74 4.89
CA VAL A 83 -5.97 -2.49 3.66
C VAL A 83 -6.10 -3.97 3.94
N SER A 84 -6.91 -4.65 3.15
CA SER A 84 -6.98 -6.10 3.19
C SER A 84 -5.69 -6.69 2.62
N ALA A 85 -5.06 -7.56 3.37
CA ALA A 85 -3.74 -8.07 3.06
C ALA A 85 -3.61 -9.56 3.33
N ILE A 86 -2.60 -10.15 2.70
CA ILE A 86 -2.22 -11.55 2.94
C ILE A 86 -0.72 -11.63 3.19
N VAL A 87 -0.34 -12.59 4.01
CA VAL A 87 1.06 -12.97 4.16
C VAL A 87 1.42 -13.85 2.96
N GLN A 88 2.48 -13.50 2.25
CA GLN A 88 2.80 -14.09 0.95
C GLN A 88 2.98 -15.61 1.00
N ASP A 89 3.73 -16.12 1.97
CA ASP A 89 4.05 -17.56 2.03
C ASP A 89 2.93 -18.39 2.65
N SER A 90 2.44 -18.01 3.80
CA SER A 90 1.42 -18.77 4.53
C SER A 90 0.01 -18.56 3.98
N ARG A 91 -0.21 -17.51 3.19
CA ARG A 91 -1.51 -17.06 2.69
C ARG A 91 -2.49 -16.64 3.80
N ALA A 92 -1.98 -16.40 5.00
CA ALA A 92 -2.76 -15.87 6.11
C ALA A 92 -3.34 -14.50 5.76
N GLN A 93 -4.63 -14.31 5.99
CA GLN A 93 -5.36 -13.08 5.64
C GLN A 93 -5.59 -12.22 6.87
N GLY A 94 -5.58 -10.92 6.67
CA GLY A 94 -5.86 -9.95 7.71
C GLY A 94 -6.07 -8.56 7.15
N ILE A 95 -6.17 -7.59 8.06
CA ILE A 95 -6.36 -6.18 7.73
C ILE A 95 -5.19 -5.39 8.30
N VAL A 96 -4.48 -4.68 7.42
CA VAL A 96 -3.38 -3.80 7.79
C VAL A 96 -3.94 -2.47 8.25
N SER A 97 -3.50 -2.02 9.42
CA SER A 97 -3.80 -0.68 9.95
C SER A 97 -2.53 -0.06 10.52
N TRP A 98 -2.46 1.28 10.43
CA TRP A 98 -1.31 2.03 10.92
C TRP A 98 -1.27 2.06 12.45
N VAL A 99 -0.06 1.97 13.00
CA VAL A 99 0.20 2.11 14.44
C VAL A 99 0.90 3.43 14.73
N ASN A 100 2.10 3.59 14.22
CA ASN A 100 2.89 4.83 14.31
C ASN A 100 4.07 4.75 13.34
N GLY A 101 4.61 5.89 12.94
CA GLY A 101 5.79 5.95 12.05
C GLY A 101 5.63 5.06 10.81
N GLU A 102 6.54 4.10 10.67
CA GLU A 102 6.50 3.11 9.59
C GLU A 102 5.91 1.76 10.03
N ARG A 103 5.35 1.72 11.24
CA ARG A 103 4.85 0.49 11.85
C ARG A 103 3.37 0.32 11.61
N PHE A 104 3.01 -0.83 11.09
CA PHE A 104 1.62 -1.24 10.85
C PHE A 104 1.32 -2.52 11.62
N ARG A 105 0.05 -2.80 11.76
CA ARG A 105 -0.43 -4.02 12.40
C ARG A 105 -1.34 -4.77 11.43
N LEU A 106 -1.09 -6.06 11.28
CA LEU A 106 -1.97 -6.97 10.54
C LEU A 106 -2.91 -7.62 11.56
N ARG A 107 -4.17 -7.28 11.48
CA ARG A 107 -5.22 -7.70 12.42
C ARG A 107 -6.05 -8.84 11.87
N PHE A 108 -6.69 -9.56 12.76
CA PHE A 108 -7.63 -10.66 12.44
C PHE A 108 -6.99 -11.85 11.73
N VAL A 109 -5.72 -12.08 12.00
CA VAL A 109 -5.03 -13.26 11.50
C VAL A 109 -5.30 -14.42 12.44
N ASP A 110 -5.75 -15.55 11.88
CA ASP A 110 -6.05 -16.75 12.63
C ASP A 110 -4.83 -17.21 13.44
N THR A 111 -5.05 -17.55 14.71
CA THR A 111 -3.99 -18.05 15.60
C THR A 111 -3.28 -19.29 15.05
N ASN A 112 -3.98 -20.10 14.26
CA ASN A 112 -3.41 -21.31 13.66
C ASN A 112 -2.58 -21.05 12.41
N SER A 113 -2.61 -19.83 11.88
CA SER A 113 -1.81 -19.46 10.71
C SER A 113 -0.34 -19.34 11.10
N ARG A 114 0.52 -19.86 10.24
CA ARG A 114 1.98 -19.82 10.46
C ARG A 114 2.55 -18.55 9.86
N VAL A 115 2.74 -17.55 10.69
CA VAL A 115 3.38 -16.30 10.31
C VAL A 115 4.65 -16.14 11.13
N LYS A 116 5.73 -15.75 10.48
CA LYS A 116 7.02 -15.57 11.14
C LYS A 116 7.65 -14.23 10.75
N GLU A 117 8.58 -13.78 11.57
CA GLU A 117 9.39 -12.59 11.27
C GLU A 117 10.07 -12.74 9.91
N GLY A 118 10.08 -11.66 9.13
CA GLY A 118 10.64 -11.66 7.79
C GLY A 118 9.66 -11.99 6.68
N ASP A 119 8.46 -12.47 7.02
CA ASP A 119 7.43 -12.75 6.02
C ASP A 119 6.96 -11.45 5.36
N ARG A 120 6.73 -11.50 4.05
CA ARG A 120 6.20 -10.36 3.30
C ARG A 120 4.69 -10.33 3.37
N VAL A 121 4.17 -9.11 3.53
CA VAL A 121 2.73 -8.82 3.51
C VAL A 121 2.43 -8.05 2.23
N ILE A 122 1.45 -8.55 1.49
CA ILE A 122 1.01 -7.97 0.21
C ILE A 122 -0.49 -7.69 0.26
N SER A 123 -0.97 -6.81 -0.62
CA SER A 123 -2.40 -6.56 -0.74
C SER A 123 -3.13 -7.82 -1.22
N SER A 124 -4.33 -8.06 -0.69
CA SER A 124 -5.11 -9.25 -1.04
C SER A 124 -6.03 -9.06 -2.24
N GLY A 125 -6.32 -7.82 -2.59
CA GLY A 125 -7.33 -7.50 -3.60
C GLY A 125 -8.76 -7.51 -3.08
N LEU A 126 -8.98 -7.94 -1.84
CA LEU A 126 -10.31 -7.91 -1.23
C LEU A 126 -10.72 -6.47 -0.92
N GLY A 127 -12.01 -6.17 -1.06
CA GLY A 127 -12.53 -4.83 -0.87
C GLY A 127 -12.49 -3.95 -2.12
N GLY A 128 -11.84 -4.38 -3.18
CA GLY A 128 -11.91 -3.77 -4.52
C GLY A 128 -11.16 -2.46 -4.75
N ARG A 129 -10.54 -1.88 -3.72
CA ARG A 129 -9.81 -0.62 -3.89
C ARG A 129 -8.39 -0.83 -4.43
N TYR A 130 -7.70 -1.84 -3.92
CA TYR A 130 -6.32 -2.11 -4.30
C TYR A 130 -6.21 -3.43 -5.05
N PRO A 131 -5.39 -3.48 -6.12
CA PRO A 131 -5.12 -4.74 -6.80
C PRO A 131 -4.38 -5.71 -5.88
N LYS A 132 -4.52 -7.00 -6.14
CA LYS A 132 -3.83 -8.05 -5.40
C LYS A 132 -2.32 -8.04 -5.70
N GLY A 133 -1.52 -8.29 -4.69
CA GLY A 133 -0.09 -8.58 -4.85
C GLY A 133 0.84 -7.39 -4.69
N ILE A 134 0.36 -6.21 -4.32
CA ILE A 134 1.23 -5.05 -4.09
C ILE A 134 1.93 -5.20 -2.74
N PRO A 135 3.28 -5.12 -2.69
CA PRO A 135 4.00 -5.19 -1.42
C PRO A 135 3.58 -4.07 -0.45
N ILE A 136 3.41 -4.42 0.80
CA ILE A 136 3.05 -3.48 1.88
C ILE A 136 4.16 -3.39 2.90
N GLY A 137 4.61 -4.51 3.43
CA GLY A 137 5.59 -4.51 4.49
C GLY A 137 6.19 -5.88 4.78
N VAL A 138 7.01 -5.93 5.81
CA VAL A 138 7.68 -7.14 6.29
C VAL A 138 7.36 -7.33 7.76
N VAL A 139 7.00 -8.55 8.14
CA VAL A 139 6.65 -8.89 9.52
C VAL A 139 7.87 -8.72 10.42
N THR A 140 7.70 -7.98 11.51
CA THR A 140 8.74 -7.74 12.52
C THR A 140 8.46 -8.47 13.83
N ASN A 141 7.20 -8.64 14.18
CA ASN A 141 6.79 -9.28 15.45
C ASN A 141 5.52 -10.08 15.25
N VAL A 142 5.46 -11.23 15.88
CA VAL A 142 4.25 -12.07 15.96
C VAL A 142 3.94 -12.28 17.42
N LEU A 143 2.78 -11.81 17.87
CA LEU A 143 2.35 -11.90 19.25
C LEU A 143 1.03 -12.66 19.34
N GLN A 144 1.04 -13.73 20.13
CA GLN A 144 -0.20 -14.39 20.50
C GLN A 144 -0.74 -13.70 21.75
N GLU A 145 -1.87 -13.03 21.60
CA GLU A 145 -2.53 -12.37 22.73
C GLU A 145 -3.23 -13.41 23.60
N LYS A 146 -2.87 -13.46 24.88
CA LYS A 146 -3.51 -14.37 25.84
C LYS A 146 -5.01 -14.14 26.01
N ARG A 147 -5.50 -12.95 25.59
CA ARG A 147 -6.91 -12.55 25.71
C ARG A 147 -7.73 -12.91 24.49
N ASP A 148 -7.09 -13.28 23.39
CA ASP A 148 -7.79 -13.62 22.17
C ASP A 148 -7.32 -14.99 21.66
N PRO A 149 -8.11 -16.05 21.89
CA PRO A 149 -7.72 -17.39 21.43
C PRO A 149 -7.93 -17.59 19.92
N VAL A 150 -8.63 -16.68 19.24
CA VAL A 150 -8.98 -16.82 17.83
C VAL A 150 -7.96 -16.14 16.93
N PHE A 151 -7.50 -14.94 17.31
CA PHE A 151 -6.62 -14.13 16.47
C PHE A 151 -5.28 -13.86 17.15
N GLN A 152 -4.24 -13.77 16.34
CA GLN A 152 -2.91 -13.32 16.75
C GLN A 152 -2.66 -11.90 16.23
N SER A 153 -1.80 -11.16 16.93
CA SER A 153 -1.38 -9.81 16.53
C SER A 153 -0.05 -9.87 15.83
N ILE A 154 0.00 -9.32 14.61
CA ILE A 154 1.19 -9.29 13.79
C ILE A 154 1.55 -7.84 13.52
N TYR A 155 2.80 -7.48 13.80
CA TYR A 155 3.32 -6.15 13.48
C TYR A 155 4.25 -6.26 12.29
N LEU A 156 4.21 -5.25 11.44
CA LEU A 156 5.04 -5.17 10.24
C LEU A 156 5.61 -3.77 10.07
N LYS A 157 6.74 -3.70 9.42
CA LYS A 157 7.36 -2.46 8.99
C LYS A 157 7.06 -2.25 7.52
N SER A 158 6.65 -1.04 7.16
CA SER A 158 6.41 -0.68 5.76
C SER A 158 7.68 -0.83 4.92
N LEU A 159 7.53 -1.28 3.69
CA LEU A 159 8.60 -1.29 2.70
C LEU A 159 8.82 0.09 2.08
N VAL A 160 7.89 1.02 2.31
CA VAL A 160 7.95 2.38 1.78
C VAL A 160 8.35 3.34 2.89
N ASN A 161 9.26 4.25 2.57
CA ASN A 161 9.58 5.38 3.44
C ASN A 161 8.64 6.53 3.09
N PHE A 162 7.61 6.76 3.92
CA PHE A 162 6.60 7.80 3.66
C PHE A 162 7.12 9.22 3.82
N VAL A 163 8.26 9.39 4.47
CA VAL A 163 8.88 10.71 4.68
C VAL A 163 9.60 11.21 3.42
N ASP A 164 10.18 10.28 2.65
CA ASP A 164 11.04 10.60 1.50
C ASP A 164 10.36 10.31 0.15
N LEU A 165 9.05 10.36 0.08
CA LEU A 165 8.33 10.13 -1.18
C LEU A 165 8.63 11.26 -2.17
N GLU A 166 9.13 10.91 -3.35
CA GLU A 166 9.42 11.85 -4.44
C GLU A 166 8.70 11.46 -5.72
N GLU A 167 8.93 10.25 -6.21
CA GLU A 167 8.29 9.72 -7.41
C GLU A 167 7.26 8.67 -7.04
N VAL A 168 6.09 8.77 -7.65
CA VAL A 168 4.99 7.82 -7.42
C VAL A 168 4.37 7.43 -8.76
N PHE A 169 3.61 6.34 -8.73
CA PHE A 169 2.88 5.84 -9.89
C PHE A 169 1.42 5.65 -9.53
N VAL A 170 0.56 6.32 -10.27
CA VAL A 170 -0.90 6.14 -10.13
C VAL A 170 -1.32 5.02 -11.05
N LEU A 171 -2.03 4.03 -10.51
CA LEU A 171 -2.54 2.91 -11.28
C LEU A 171 -3.94 3.24 -11.79
N SER A 172 -4.09 3.37 -13.11
CA SER A 172 -5.33 3.83 -13.75
C SER A 172 -6.37 2.72 -13.86
N SER A 173 -6.55 1.92 -12.82
CA SER A 173 -7.58 0.91 -12.88
C SER A 173 -8.30 0.76 -11.57
N ARG A 174 -9.60 0.67 -11.65
CA ARG A 174 -10.42 0.18 -10.57
C ARG A 174 -10.23 -1.34 -10.49
N ALA A 175 -10.14 -1.89 -9.29
CA ALA A 175 -9.86 -3.31 -9.08
C ALA A 175 -10.93 -4.26 -9.65
N ASN A 176 -12.04 -3.71 -10.15
CA ASN A 176 -13.18 -4.47 -10.71
C ASN A 176 -13.36 -4.32 -12.23
N ASP A 177 -12.41 -3.70 -12.88
CA ASP A 177 -12.48 -3.56 -14.35
C ASP A 177 -11.59 -4.59 -15.05
#